data_cf120d7b29828cda5d8e62bf2aeff6c5
#
_entry.id   cf120d7b29828cda5d8e62bf2aeff6c5
#
_cell.length_a   1.000
_cell.length_b   1.000
_cell.length_c   1.000
_cell.angle_alpha   90.00
_cell.angle_beta   90.00
_cell.angle_gamma   90.00
#
_symmetry.space_group_name_H-M   'P 1'
#
loop_
_entity.id
_entity.type
_entity.pdbx_description
1 polymer ?
#
loop_
_entity_poly.entity_id
_entity_poly.type
_entity_poly.pdbx_seq_one_letter_code
_entity_poly.pdbx_strand_id
1 'polypeptide(L)'
;MTPWVLRTRYQKLVITGATNVKVYRKHIRNKDAFVFLGYVESKELEFLHKNAYAFVFPSLNEGFGYPPVQSMRYGVPVAASGTTSIPEVCGDAVLYFDPYSVSEIKNRMVQLLDTEIYDEYAARAPKRYVEVHTRQIADLEEAVNFILKV
;
A
#
# COMPACT_ATOMS: atom_id res chain seq x y z
N MET A 1 22.31 13.82 14.72
CA MET A 1 21.56 13.83 13.43
C MET A 1 20.52 12.77 13.54
N THR A 2 19.28 13.14 13.72
CA THR A 2 18.18 12.20 13.87
C THR A 2 17.93 11.49 12.52
N PRO A 3 17.61 10.19 12.50
CA PRO A 3 17.29 9.42 11.28
C PRO A 3 16.24 10.08 10.39
N TRP A 4 15.50 11.00 10.92
CA TRP A 4 14.44 11.79 10.35
C TRP A 4 14.83 12.66 9.16
N VAL A 5 15.95 13.36 9.26
CA VAL A 5 16.43 14.28 8.19
C VAL A 5 16.88 13.51 6.95
N LEU A 6 17.35 12.27 7.13
CA LEU A 6 17.77 11.42 6.03
C LEU A 6 16.58 10.78 5.29
N ARG A 7 15.46 10.49 5.97
CA ARG A 7 14.26 9.88 5.37
C ARG A 7 13.55 10.82 4.41
N THR A 8 13.44 12.11 4.75
CA THR A 8 12.74 13.08 3.89
C THR A 8 13.55 13.55 2.67
N ARG A 9 14.87 13.51 2.73
CA ARG A 9 15.76 14.08 1.69
C ARG A 9 15.91 13.21 0.45
N TYR A 10 15.61 11.89 0.54
CA TYR A 10 15.87 10.93 -0.53
C TYR A 10 14.66 10.07 -0.91
N GLN A 11 13.47 10.39 -0.40
CA GLN A 11 12.27 9.63 -0.75
C GLN A 11 11.87 9.93 -2.18
N LYS A 12 11.74 8.87 -2.96
CA LYS A 12 11.20 8.92 -4.31
C LYS A 12 9.86 8.21 -4.34
N LEU A 13 8.92 8.74 -5.10
CA LEU A 13 7.68 8.05 -5.40
C LEU A 13 7.95 7.08 -6.55
N VAL A 14 7.93 5.79 -6.24
CA VAL A 14 8.07 4.71 -7.23
C VAL A 14 6.68 4.33 -7.73
N ILE A 15 6.49 4.35 -9.04
CA ILE A 15 5.21 4.04 -9.70
C ILE A 15 5.44 2.84 -10.61
N THR A 16 4.68 1.77 -10.37
CA THR A 16 4.67 0.55 -11.18
C THR A 16 3.40 0.51 -12.05
N GLY A 17 3.43 -0.26 -13.14
CA GLY A 17 2.28 -0.48 -14.02
C GLY A 17 1.94 0.66 -14.97
N ALA A 18 2.61 1.80 -14.89
CA ALA A 18 2.36 2.93 -15.79
C ALA A 18 2.97 2.68 -17.18
N THR A 19 2.14 2.39 -18.17
CA THR A 19 2.58 2.08 -19.55
C THR A 19 2.89 3.33 -20.37
N ASN A 20 2.19 4.45 -20.13
CA ASN A 20 2.41 5.71 -20.86
C ASN A 20 2.93 6.82 -19.92
N VAL A 21 4.20 6.72 -19.57
CA VAL A 21 4.88 7.66 -18.66
C VAL A 21 4.83 9.12 -19.17
N LYS A 22 4.76 9.35 -20.48
CA LYS A 22 4.74 10.70 -21.07
C LYS A 22 3.50 11.50 -20.64
N VAL A 23 2.36 10.82 -20.48
CA VAL A 23 1.09 11.46 -20.05
C VAL A 23 1.22 12.00 -18.62
N TYR A 24 1.89 11.26 -17.75
CA TYR A 24 2.06 11.66 -16.34
C TYR A 24 3.16 12.73 -16.19
N ARG A 25 4.29 12.56 -16.88
CA ARG A 25 5.46 13.47 -16.76
C ARG A 25 5.18 14.92 -17.07
N LYS A 26 4.22 15.22 -17.96
CA LYS A 26 3.87 16.61 -18.31
C LYS A 26 3.21 17.38 -17.14
N HIS A 27 2.63 16.67 -16.16
CA HIS A 27 1.98 17.26 -15.00
C HIS A 27 2.89 17.29 -13.75
N ILE A 28 4.08 16.69 -13.83
CA ILE A 28 5.01 16.60 -12.70
C ILE A 28 5.98 17.78 -12.74
N ARG A 29 5.99 18.59 -11.68
CA ARG A 29 6.92 19.71 -11.50
C ARG A 29 8.34 19.22 -11.16
N ASN A 30 8.47 18.36 -10.16
CA ASN A 30 9.76 17.80 -9.74
C ASN A 30 9.91 16.37 -10.29
N LYS A 31 10.50 16.23 -11.47
CA LYS A 31 10.64 14.95 -12.16
C LYS A 31 11.58 13.98 -11.44
N ASP A 32 12.55 14.51 -10.69
CA ASP A 32 13.55 13.70 -9.99
C ASP A 32 12.96 13.00 -8.76
N ALA A 33 11.81 13.46 -8.26
CA ALA A 33 11.09 12.80 -7.17
C ALA A 33 10.32 11.54 -7.60
N PHE A 34 10.22 11.27 -8.92
CA PHE A 34 9.42 10.16 -9.45
C PHE A 34 10.27 9.15 -10.20
N VAL A 35 10.02 7.87 -9.92
CA VAL A 35 10.61 6.74 -10.64
C VAL A 35 9.48 5.91 -11.24
N PHE A 36 9.45 5.80 -12.56
CA PHE A 36 8.47 4.99 -13.28
C PHE A 36 9.14 3.71 -13.75
N LEU A 37 8.70 2.57 -13.25
CA LEU A 37 9.28 1.27 -13.58
C LEU A 37 8.50 0.51 -14.66
N GLY A 38 7.28 0.96 -15.01
CA GLY A 38 6.42 0.22 -15.93
C GLY A 38 5.95 -1.10 -15.32
N TYR A 39 5.89 -2.16 -16.12
CA TYR A 39 5.62 -3.51 -15.63
C TYR A 39 6.83 -4.02 -14.83
N VAL A 40 6.56 -4.63 -13.70
CA VAL A 40 7.55 -5.29 -12.84
C VAL A 40 7.12 -6.73 -12.59
N GLU A 41 8.07 -7.64 -12.52
CA GLU A 41 7.79 -9.04 -12.19
C GLU A 41 7.42 -9.21 -10.70
N SER A 42 6.79 -10.35 -10.36
CA SER A 42 6.32 -10.61 -8.99
C SER A 42 7.43 -10.51 -7.95
N LYS A 43 8.64 -10.98 -8.25
CA LYS A 43 9.78 -10.88 -7.32
C LYS A 43 10.27 -9.44 -7.12
N GLU A 44 10.24 -8.64 -8.17
CA GLU A 44 10.62 -7.23 -8.11
C GLU A 44 9.56 -6.44 -7.34
N LEU A 45 8.28 -6.74 -7.58
CA LEU A 45 7.16 -6.14 -6.84
C LEU A 45 7.24 -6.47 -5.34
N GLU A 46 7.53 -7.72 -5.01
CA GLU A 46 7.76 -8.14 -3.62
C GLU A 46 8.93 -7.37 -2.98
N PHE A 47 10.04 -7.23 -3.70
CA PHE A 47 11.18 -6.43 -3.23
C PHE A 47 10.80 -4.97 -2.98
N LEU A 48 10.00 -4.37 -3.87
CA LEU A 48 9.50 -3.00 -3.70
C LEU A 48 8.63 -2.87 -2.45
N HIS A 49 7.65 -3.78 -2.25
CA HIS A 49 6.82 -3.79 -1.05
C HIS A 49 7.65 -3.91 0.22
N LYS A 50 8.60 -4.84 0.26
CA LYS A 50 9.45 -5.10 1.43
C LYS A 50 10.35 -3.92 1.81
N ASN A 51 10.80 -3.14 0.82
CA ASN A 51 11.79 -2.07 1.02
C ASN A 51 11.18 -0.67 0.91
N ALA A 52 9.87 -0.56 0.72
CA ALA A 52 9.19 0.73 0.71
C ALA A 52 9.21 1.37 2.10
N TYR A 53 9.34 2.69 2.14
CA TYR A 53 9.10 3.45 3.36
C TYR A 53 7.62 3.42 3.73
N ALA A 54 6.75 3.65 2.77
CA ALA A 54 5.30 3.56 2.90
C ALA A 54 4.70 3.17 1.55
N PHE A 55 3.49 2.60 1.57
CA PHE A 55 2.76 2.23 0.36
C PHE A 55 1.51 3.09 0.23
N VAL A 56 1.28 3.65 -0.97
CA VAL A 56 0.10 4.48 -1.27
C VAL A 56 -0.73 3.79 -2.36
N PHE A 57 -2.00 3.53 -2.06
CA PHE A 57 -2.88 2.77 -2.94
C PHE A 57 -4.19 3.51 -3.25
N PRO A 58 -4.20 4.39 -4.27
CA PRO A 58 -5.37 5.18 -4.64
C PRO A 58 -6.29 4.46 -5.64
N SER A 59 -6.60 3.20 -5.40
CA SER A 59 -7.52 2.46 -6.27
C SER A 59 -8.95 2.94 -6.12
N LEU A 60 -9.68 3.00 -7.23
CA LEU A 60 -11.08 3.40 -7.25
C LEU A 60 -12.02 2.22 -7.01
N ASN A 61 -11.61 1.03 -7.39
CA ASN A 61 -12.42 -0.19 -7.26
C ASN A 61 -11.53 -1.42 -7.15
N GLU A 62 -11.74 -2.20 -6.10
CA GLU A 62 -11.03 -3.44 -5.81
C GLU A 62 -11.99 -4.55 -5.40
N GLY A 63 -11.72 -5.76 -5.84
CA GLY A 63 -12.45 -6.95 -5.38
C GLY A 63 -12.02 -7.39 -3.98
N PHE A 64 -10.71 -7.27 -3.66
CA PHE A 64 -10.16 -7.62 -2.36
C PHE A 64 -9.19 -6.56 -1.82
N GLY A 65 -8.22 -6.12 -2.61
CA GLY A 65 -7.18 -5.19 -2.17
C GLY A 65 -5.87 -5.90 -1.78
N TYR A 66 -5.43 -6.86 -2.58
CA TYR A 66 -4.17 -7.58 -2.34
C TYR A 66 -2.93 -6.70 -2.18
N PRO A 67 -2.72 -5.61 -2.97
CA PRO A 67 -1.51 -4.81 -2.85
C PRO A 67 -1.31 -4.16 -1.47
N PRO A 68 -2.31 -3.57 -0.81
CA PRO A 68 -2.20 -3.14 0.58
C PRO A 68 -1.81 -4.27 1.53
N VAL A 69 -2.44 -5.43 1.42
CA VAL A 69 -2.17 -6.61 2.26
C VAL A 69 -0.72 -7.10 2.09
N GLN A 70 -0.20 -7.08 0.86
CA GLN A 70 1.19 -7.44 0.58
C GLN A 70 2.18 -6.48 1.26
N SER A 71 1.91 -5.17 1.27
CA SER A 71 2.74 -4.21 2.00
C SER A 71 2.67 -4.44 3.51
N MET A 72 1.48 -4.68 4.06
CA MET A 72 1.27 -4.94 5.48
C MET A 72 2.06 -6.16 5.97
N ARG A 73 2.26 -7.18 5.14
CA ARG A 73 3.08 -8.37 5.44
C ARG A 73 4.47 -8.01 5.94
N TYR A 74 5.04 -6.94 5.42
CA TYR A 74 6.41 -6.50 5.70
C TYR A 74 6.49 -5.37 6.75
N GLY A 75 5.37 -5.05 7.40
CA GLY A 75 5.31 -3.95 8.36
C GLY A 75 5.43 -2.58 7.70
N VAL A 76 5.15 -2.47 6.41
CA VAL A 76 5.17 -1.20 5.68
C VAL A 76 3.85 -0.48 5.91
N PRO A 77 3.87 0.76 6.45
CA PRO A 77 2.68 1.55 6.62
C PRO A 77 1.98 1.84 5.29
N VAL A 78 0.66 1.78 5.31
CA VAL A 78 -0.16 1.93 4.11
C VAL A 78 -1.09 3.14 4.24
N ALA A 79 -1.18 3.93 3.17
CA ALA A 79 -2.28 4.85 2.94
C ALA A 79 -3.09 4.34 1.74
N ALA A 80 -4.38 4.12 1.91
CA ALA A 80 -5.23 3.52 0.88
C ALA A 80 -6.57 4.24 0.73
N SER A 81 -7.22 4.05 -0.42
CA SER A 81 -8.58 4.55 -0.62
C SER A 81 -9.57 3.89 0.34
N GLY A 82 -10.49 4.69 0.90
CA GLY A 82 -11.54 4.23 1.78
C GLY A 82 -12.77 3.71 1.04
N THR A 83 -12.58 2.98 -0.08
CA THR A 83 -13.68 2.53 -0.97
C THR A 83 -13.67 1.02 -1.16
N THR A 84 -14.81 0.50 -1.55
CA THR A 84 -15.04 -0.93 -1.89
C THR A 84 -14.62 -1.89 -0.77
N SER A 85 -13.85 -2.93 -1.07
CA SER A 85 -13.38 -3.95 -0.14
C SER A 85 -12.22 -3.51 0.75
N ILE A 86 -11.52 -2.42 0.42
CA ILE A 86 -10.29 -2.02 1.12
C ILE A 86 -10.51 -1.78 2.62
N PRO A 87 -11.57 -1.05 3.07
CA PRO A 87 -11.82 -0.87 4.51
C PRO A 87 -12.13 -2.18 5.25
N GLU A 88 -12.86 -3.10 4.63
CA GLU A 88 -13.16 -4.41 5.20
C GLU A 88 -11.87 -5.23 5.41
N VAL A 89 -11.02 -5.27 4.39
CA VAL A 89 -9.80 -6.07 4.39
C VAL A 89 -8.72 -5.46 5.27
N CYS A 90 -8.49 -4.14 5.17
CA CYS A 90 -7.39 -3.48 5.87
C CYS A 90 -7.74 -3.05 7.32
N GLY A 91 -9.04 -2.94 7.67
CA GLY A 91 -9.47 -2.56 9.02
C GLY A 91 -8.89 -1.23 9.47
N ASP A 92 -8.35 -1.16 10.67
CA ASP A 92 -7.72 0.03 11.26
C ASP A 92 -6.19 0.10 11.03
N ALA A 93 -5.65 -0.79 10.20
CA ALA A 93 -4.21 -0.89 9.97
C ALA A 93 -3.66 0.05 8.88
N VAL A 94 -4.51 0.89 8.27
CA VAL A 94 -4.11 1.80 7.19
C VAL A 94 -4.72 3.20 7.38
N LEU A 95 -4.09 4.20 6.80
CA LEU A 95 -4.64 5.56 6.72
C LEU A 95 -5.54 5.68 5.49
N TYR A 96 -6.83 5.93 5.71
CA TYR A 96 -7.79 6.06 4.62
C TYR A 96 -7.88 7.47 4.05
N PHE A 97 -8.16 7.55 2.75
CA PHE A 97 -8.47 8.79 2.04
C PHE A 97 -9.55 8.57 0.97
N ASP A 98 -10.20 9.65 0.57
CA ASP A 98 -11.02 9.68 -0.64
C ASP A 98 -10.09 9.67 -1.88
N PRO A 99 -10.16 8.64 -2.76
CA PRO A 99 -9.31 8.55 -3.94
C PRO A 99 -9.53 9.67 -4.96
N TYR A 100 -10.63 10.39 -4.88
CA TYR A 100 -10.92 11.56 -5.70
C TYR A 100 -10.35 12.87 -5.10
N SER A 101 -9.87 12.84 -3.85
CA SER A 101 -9.35 14.01 -3.15
C SER A 101 -7.81 14.02 -3.14
N VAL A 102 -7.21 14.76 -4.05
CA VAL A 102 -5.74 14.96 -4.08
C VAL A 102 -5.21 15.52 -2.75
N SER A 103 -6.01 16.38 -2.10
CA SER A 103 -5.63 16.95 -0.81
C SER A 103 -5.59 15.90 0.30
N GLU A 104 -6.54 14.96 0.35
CA GLU A 104 -6.52 13.89 1.34
C GLU A 104 -5.36 12.92 1.08
N ILE A 105 -5.16 12.49 -0.15
CA ILE A 105 -4.01 11.63 -0.53
C ILE A 105 -2.71 12.28 -0.04
N LYS A 106 -2.50 13.55 -0.37
CA LYS A 106 -1.33 14.32 0.09
C LYS A 106 -1.23 14.35 1.62
N ASN A 107 -2.34 14.64 2.31
CA ASN A 107 -2.34 14.76 3.76
C ASN A 107 -1.97 13.43 4.43
N ARG A 108 -2.47 12.29 3.94
CA ARG A 108 -2.10 10.96 4.46
C ARG A 108 -0.62 10.64 4.20
N MET A 109 -0.11 10.97 3.02
CA MET A 109 1.32 10.82 2.73
C MET A 109 2.18 11.67 3.68
N VAL A 110 1.76 12.90 3.98
CA VAL A 110 2.47 13.77 4.94
C VAL A 110 2.38 13.23 6.36
N GLN A 111 1.23 12.70 6.77
CA GLN A 111 1.07 12.07 8.10
C GLN A 111 2.04 10.89 8.29
N LEU A 112 2.29 10.09 7.26
CA LEU A 112 3.26 8.99 7.33
C LEU A 112 4.73 9.48 7.45
N LEU A 113 5.00 10.76 7.33
CA LEU A 113 6.32 11.34 7.65
C LEU A 113 6.50 11.63 9.15
N ASP A 114 5.41 11.69 9.90
CA ASP A 114 5.45 11.77 11.36
C ASP A 114 5.87 10.42 11.95
N THR A 115 6.83 10.45 12.86
CA THR A 115 7.44 9.21 13.40
C THR A 115 6.46 8.41 14.25
N GLU A 116 5.63 9.09 15.06
CA GLU A 116 4.67 8.41 15.93
C GLU A 116 3.59 7.71 15.10
N ILE A 117 3.05 8.41 14.11
CA ILE A 117 2.07 7.86 13.16
C ILE A 117 2.69 6.72 12.34
N TYR A 118 3.90 6.92 11.85
CA TYR A 118 4.61 5.88 11.10
C TYR A 118 4.77 4.60 11.93
N ASP A 119 5.30 4.71 13.14
CA ASP A 119 5.58 3.57 14.00
C ASP A 119 4.29 2.86 14.42
N GLU A 120 3.21 3.61 14.67
CA GLU A 120 1.88 3.07 14.94
C GLU A 120 1.38 2.17 13.79
N TYR A 121 1.36 2.69 12.57
CA TYR A 121 0.86 1.94 11.41
C TYR A 121 1.83 0.83 10.98
N ALA A 122 3.13 1.00 11.14
CA ALA A 122 4.11 -0.07 10.95
C ALA A 122 3.90 -1.25 11.91
N ALA A 123 3.48 -0.97 13.14
CA ALA A 123 3.17 -2.02 14.14
C ALA A 123 1.81 -2.69 13.92
N ARG A 124 0.81 -1.98 13.39
CA ARG A 124 -0.54 -2.51 13.08
C ARG A 124 -0.53 -3.40 11.84
N ALA A 125 0.22 -3.01 10.82
CA ALA A 125 0.22 -3.65 9.52
C ALA A 125 0.46 -5.18 9.57
N PRO A 126 1.53 -5.72 10.19
CA PRO A 126 1.77 -7.16 10.20
C PRO A 126 0.74 -7.94 11.03
N LYS A 127 0.15 -7.34 12.06
CA LYS A 127 -0.91 -7.95 12.84
C LYS A 127 -2.14 -8.16 11.95
N ARG A 128 -2.56 -7.12 11.24
CA ARG A 128 -3.70 -7.21 10.33
C ARG A 128 -3.44 -8.19 9.18
N TYR A 129 -2.22 -8.21 8.64
CA TYR A 129 -1.85 -9.21 7.64
C TYR A 129 -2.10 -10.65 8.15
N VAL A 130 -1.66 -10.97 9.36
CA VAL A 130 -1.85 -12.31 9.94
C VAL A 130 -3.33 -12.64 10.08
N GLU A 131 -4.17 -11.72 10.58
CA GLU A 131 -5.62 -11.90 10.69
C GLU A 131 -6.27 -12.21 9.34
N VAL A 132 -5.97 -11.38 8.34
CA VAL A 132 -6.52 -11.53 6.98
C VAL A 132 -6.08 -12.85 6.36
N HIS A 133 -4.79 -13.17 6.46
CA HIS A 133 -4.23 -14.39 5.89
C HIS A 133 -4.80 -15.66 6.55
N THR A 134 -4.94 -15.67 7.87
CA THR A 134 -5.53 -16.78 8.60
C THR A 134 -6.99 -17.00 8.21
N ARG A 135 -7.76 -15.92 8.09
CA ARG A 135 -9.15 -15.99 7.63
C ARG A 135 -9.25 -16.53 6.21
N GLN A 136 -8.40 -16.05 5.29
CA GLN A 136 -8.40 -16.55 3.90
C GLN A 136 -8.12 -18.05 3.81
N ILE A 137 -7.19 -18.56 4.63
CA ILE A 137 -6.90 -20.01 4.66
C ILE A 137 -8.13 -20.77 5.16
N ALA A 138 -8.75 -20.33 6.26
CA ALA A 138 -9.93 -20.96 6.82
C ALA A 138 -11.12 -20.97 5.83
N ASP A 139 -11.40 -19.83 5.19
CA ASP A 139 -12.45 -19.71 4.19
C ASP A 139 -12.19 -20.63 2.98
N LEU A 140 -10.92 -20.75 2.55
CA LEU A 140 -10.54 -21.66 1.46
C LEU A 140 -10.72 -23.12 1.86
N GLU A 141 -10.30 -23.52 3.07
CA GLU A 141 -10.49 -24.87 3.58
C GLU A 141 -11.98 -25.23 3.68
N GLU A 142 -12.81 -24.30 4.15
CA GLU A 142 -14.26 -24.48 4.22
C GLU A 142 -14.84 -24.68 2.81
N ALA A 143 -14.47 -23.83 1.86
CA ALA A 143 -14.92 -23.93 0.47
C ALA A 143 -14.50 -25.26 -0.18
N VAL A 144 -13.26 -25.69 0.00
CA VAL A 144 -12.75 -26.98 -0.50
C VAL A 144 -13.53 -28.15 0.12
N ASN A 145 -13.73 -28.13 1.44
CA ASN A 145 -14.49 -29.17 2.13
C ASN A 145 -15.95 -29.23 1.68
N PHE A 146 -16.55 -28.07 1.40
CA PHE A 146 -17.92 -28.00 0.84
C PHE A 146 -18.00 -28.64 -0.55
N ILE A 147 -17.01 -28.36 -1.43
CA ILE A 147 -16.97 -28.91 -2.78
C ILE A 147 -16.69 -30.42 -2.78
N LEU A 148 -15.80 -30.86 -1.88
CA LEU A 148 -15.37 -32.27 -1.78
C LEU A 148 -16.30 -33.14 -0.92
N LYS A 149 -17.33 -32.55 -0.28
CA LYS A 149 -18.39 -33.35 0.38
C LYS A 149 -19.18 -34.11 -0.70
N VAL A 150 -18.66 -35.28 -0.99
CA VAL A 150 -19.37 -36.32 -1.73
C VAL A 150 -20.14 -37.16 -0.72
#